data_a78586f1b881a226216660037889b555
#
_entry.id   a78586f1b881a226216660037889b555
#
_cell.length_a   1.000
_cell.length_b   1.000
_cell.length_c   1.000
_cell.angle_alpha   90.00
_cell.angle_beta   90.00
_cell.angle_gamma   90.00
#
_symmetry.space_group_name_H-M   'P 1'
#
loop_
_entity.id
_entity.type
_entity.pdbx_description
1 polymer ?
#
loop_
_entity_poly.entity_id
_entity_poly.type
_entity_poly.pdbx_seq_one_letter_code
_entity_poly.pdbx_strand_id
1 'polypeptide(L)'
;MKWSITYFYNVRYMKPSQLPLSTAMFPPKFFAQTSKKNVAHLNSNGVILGLTIHEFVPQLQCECPCEKKDYNNCCFLKEYYAQLSRLNFDEVILSWNDFIEKLSNLTSIFIDEVVLLVYEKPDNPCSERTTLKKWFSEHGIELQEMEVRK
;
A
#
# COMPACT_ATOMS: atom_id res chain seq x y z
N MET A 1 -6.91 -9.29 11.01
CA MET A 1 -5.90 -8.41 10.38
C MET A 1 -6.60 -7.20 9.77
N LYS A 2 -6.24 -6.02 10.22
CA LYS A 2 -6.79 -4.77 9.68
C LYS A 2 -5.96 -4.33 8.47
N TRP A 3 -6.62 -3.85 7.43
CA TRP A 3 -5.98 -3.26 6.25
C TRP A 3 -6.37 -1.80 6.17
N SER A 4 -5.38 -0.93 6.02
CA SER A 4 -5.57 0.52 5.90
C SER A 4 -4.64 1.09 4.83
N ILE A 5 -4.76 2.38 4.56
CA ILE A 5 -3.98 3.04 3.52
C ILE A 5 -3.57 4.44 3.99
N THR A 6 -2.39 4.86 3.60
CA THR A 6 -1.91 6.20 3.84
C THR A 6 -0.87 6.57 2.77
N TYR A 7 -0.24 7.72 2.88
CA TYR A 7 0.86 8.09 1.98
C TYR A 7 2.20 8.03 2.72
N PHE A 8 3.29 7.96 1.96
CA PHE A 8 4.62 7.66 2.51
C PHE A 8 5.04 8.60 3.63
N TYR A 9 4.66 9.87 3.58
CA TYR A 9 4.99 10.83 4.62
C TYR A 9 4.56 10.37 6.02
N ASN A 10 3.45 9.66 6.14
CA ASN A 10 2.89 9.25 7.43
C ASN A 10 3.57 8.03 8.05
N VAL A 11 4.52 7.43 7.37
CA VAL A 11 5.32 6.34 7.94
C VAL A 11 6.00 6.78 9.25
N ARG A 12 6.36 8.05 9.35
CA ARG A 12 6.99 8.62 10.57
C ARG A 12 6.11 8.50 11.81
N TYR A 13 4.81 8.33 11.65
CA TYR A 13 3.84 8.23 12.74
C TYR A 13 3.42 6.79 13.02
N MET A 14 3.99 5.82 12.33
CA MET A 14 3.63 4.41 12.49
C MET A 14 4.34 3.78 13.68
N LYS A 15 3.72 2.72 14.20
CA LYS A 15 4.25 1.94 15.32
C LYS A 15 4.58 0.51 14.86
N PRO A 16 5.36 -0.27 15.66
CA PRO A 16 5.83 -1.60 15.25
C PRO A 16 4.74 -2.60 14.88
N SER A 17 3.53 -2.46 15.44
CA SER A 17 2.41 -3.35 15.12
C SER A 17 1.79 -3.08 13.73
N GLN A 18 2.23 -2.04 13.05
CA GLN A 18 1.77 -1.68 11.72
C GLN A 18 2.83 -2.04 10.68
N LEU A 19 2.45 -2.79 9.66
CA LEU A 19 3.36 -3.17 8.58
C LEU A 19 3.04 -2.34 7.33
N PRO A 20 3.90 -1.38 6.96
CA PRO A 20 3.71 -0.63 5.72
C PRO A 20 4.16 -1.46 4.51
N LEU A 21 3.31 -1.50 3.49
CA LEU A 21 3.63 -2.12 2.21
C LEU A 21 3.53 -1.07 1.11
N SER A 22 4.63 -0.89 0.36
CA SER A 22 4.64 0.03 -0.77
C SER A 22 3.80 -0.52 -1.92
N THR A 23 3.00 0.34 -2.55
CA THR A 23 2.34 0.05 -3.82
C THR A 23 3.06 0.74 -4.99
N ALA A 24 4.21 1.36 -4.75
CA ALA A 24 4.97 2.05 -5.78
C ALA A 24 6.13 1.17 -6.27
N MET A 25 6.36 1.19 -7.59
CA MET A 25 7.51 0.49 -8.18
C MET A 25 8.84 1.06 -7.67
N PHE A 26 8.90 2.38 -7.47
CA PHE A 26 10.08 3.08 -6.98
C PHE A 26 9.69 3.85 -5.71
N PRO A 27 9.67 3.19 -4.54
CA PRO A 27 9.34 3.88 -3.29
C PRO A 27 10.44 4.88 -2.91
N PRO A 28 10.13 5.83 -1.99
CA PRO A 28 11.13 6.79 -1.52
C PRO A 28 12.34 6.11 -0.88
N LYS A 29 13.48 6.77 -0.95
CA LYS A 29 14.76 6.23 -0.43
C LYS A 29 14.68 5.83 1.04
N PHE A 30 14.04 6.64 1.88
CA PHE A 30 13.94 6.34 3.29
C PHE A 30 13.20 5.03 3.56
N PHE A 31 12.27 4.66 2.67
CA PHE A 31 11.49 3.42 2.78
C PHE A 31 12.28 2.22 2.24
N ALA A 32 12.95 2.37 1.11
CA ALA A 32 13.56 1.25 0.38
C ALA A 32 15.05 1.03 0.67
N GLN A 33 15.73 1.97 1.30
CA GLN A 33 17.21 1.96 1.50
C GLN A 33 18.01 1.58 0.25
N THR A 34 17.90 2.29 -0.73
CA THR A 34 17.95 2.13 -2.13
C THR A 34 19.20 1.81 -2.87
N SER A 35 20.26 1.37 -2.35
CA SER A 35 21.37 1.00 -3.23
C SER A 35 21.37 -0.47 -3.61
N LYS A 36 20.57 -1.29 -3.00
CA LYS A 36 20.51 -2.74 -3.26
C LYS A 36 19.13 -3.26 -2.87
N LYS A 37 18.38 -3.82 -3.82
CA LYS A 37 17.15 -4.60 -3.64
C LYS A 37 16.38 -4.36 -2.33
N ASN A 38 15.08 -4.22 -2.40
CA ASN A 38 14.17 -4.04 -1.27
C ASN A 38 14.49 -5.01 -0.12
N VAL A 39 15.32 -4.59 0.81
CA VAL A 39 15.66 -5.36 1.99
C VAL A 39 14.85 -4.81 3.15
N ALA A 40 14.08 -5.66 3.79
CA ALA A 40 13.33 -5.28 4.99
C ALA A 40 14.30 -4.79 6.07
N HIS A 41 14.00 -3.67 6.67
CA HIS A 41 14.82 -3.06 7.73
C HIS A 41 13.93 -2.32 8.72
N LEU A 42 14.44 -2.09 9.91
CA LEU A 42 13.71 -1.34 10.94
C LEU A 42 14.06 0.14 10.89
N ASN A 43 13.05 1.01 11.01
CA ASN A 43 13.32 2.43 11.23
C ASN A 43 13.54 2.72 12.73
N SER A 44 13.74 4.00 13.08
CA SER A 44 13.99 4.40 14.46
C SER A 44 12.83 4.11 15.41
N ASN A 45 11.63 3.93 14.90
CA ASN A 45 10.44 3.60 15.69
C ASN A 45 10.17 2.09 15.77
N GLY A 46 11.04 1.26 15.20
CA GLY A 46 10.87 -0.20 15.20
C GLY A 46 9.89 -0.70 14.16
N VAL A 47 9.54 0.11 13.17
CA VAL A 47 8.63 -0.26 12.07
C VAL A 47 9.43 -0.95 10.95
N ILE A 48 8.92 -2.07 10.45
CA ILE A 48 9.55 -2.80 9.35
C ILE A 48 9.27 -2.09 8.04
N LEU A 49 10.32 -1.54 7.40
CA LEU A 49 10.24 -0.86 6.12
C LEU A 49 10.83 -1.72 4.99
N GLY A 50 10.57 -1.33 3.77
CA GLY A 50 11.23 -1.89 2.58
C GLY A 50 10.43 -2.91 1.80
N LEU A 51 9.29 -3.35 2.30
CA LEU A 51 8.47 -4.35 1.62
C LEU A 51 7.50 -3.71 0.64
N THR A 52 7.35 -4.34 -0.52
CA THR A 52 6.43 -3.90 -1.59
C THR A 52 5.42 -5.00 -1.87
N ILE A 53 4.15 -4.62 -1.93
CA ILE A 53 3.12 -5.54 -2.40
C ILE A 53 3.02 -5.44 -3.93
N HIS A 54 3.73 -6.35 -4.61
CA HIS A 54 3.91 -6.29 -6.06
C HIS A 54 2.60 -6.41 -6.83
N GLU A 55 1.64 -7.15 -6.30
CA GLU A 55 0.33 -7.31 -6.92
C GLU A 55 -0.40 -5.98 -7.09
N PHE A 56 -0.10 -5.00 -6.24
CA PHE A 56 -0.75 -3.68 -6.24
C PHE A 56 0.11 -2.59 -6.87
N VAL A 57 1.28 -2.93 -7.38
CA VAL A 57 2.11 -1.95 -8.11
C VAL A 57 1.51 -1.74 -9.51
N PRO A 58 1.15 -0.50 -9.89
CA PRO A 58 0.60 -0.26 -11.22
C PRO A 58 1.59 -0.65 -12.32
N GLN A 59 1.13 -1.47 -13.26
CA GLN A 59 1.89 -1.89 -14.44
C GLN A 59 1.22 -1.32 -15.68
N LEU A 60 1.20 0.00 -15.76
CA LEU A 60 0.40 0.73 -16.74
C LEU A 60 1.29 1.57 -17.62
N GLN A 61 0.86 1.77 -18.87
CA GLN A 61 1.50 2.70 -19.81
C GLN A 61 0.78 4.04 -19.84
N CYS A 62 -0.34 4.14 -19.17
CA CYS A 62 -1.15 5.34 -19.12
C CYS A 62 -0.70 6.24 -17.97
N GLU A 63 -0.28 7.46 -18.30
CA GLU A 63 -0.03 8.48 -17.31
C GLU A 63 -1.33 9.21 -17.01
N CYS A 64 -1.57 9.51 -15.73
CA CYS A 64 -2.76 10.26 -15.34
C CYS A 64 -2.54 11.74 -15.61
N PRO A 65 -3.22 12.32 -16.61
CA PRO A 65 -3.07 13.74 -16.90
C PRO A 65 -3.97 14.62 -16.04
N CYS A 66 -4.42 14.17 -14.91
CA CYS A 66 -5.53 14.74 -14.13
C CYS A 66 -5.31 16.17 -13.65
N GLU A 67 -4.89 17.07 -14.54
CA GLU A 67 -4.84 18.51 -14.28
C GLU A 67 -6.21 19.05 -13.90
N LYS A 68 -7.27 18.40 -14.41
CA LYS A 68 -8.66 18.83 -14.17
C LYS A 68 -9.36 18.01 -13.09
N LYS A 69 -8.67 17.07 -12.44
CA LYS A 69 -9.24 16.18 -11.41
C LYS A 69 -10.50 15.41 -11.87
N ASP A 70 -10.60 15.14 -13.17
CA ASP A 70 -11.71 14.34 -13.71
C ASP A 70 -11.38 12.87 -13.65
N TYR A 71 -11.46 12.32 -12.44
CA TYR A 71 -11.13 10.93 -12.20
C TYR A 71 -12.16 9.95 -12.79
N ASN A 72 -13.35 10.41 -13.18
CA ASN A 72 -14.33 9.54 -13.86
C ASN A 72 -13.87 9.13 -15.24
N ASN A 73 -13.04 9.96 -15.89
CA ASN A 73 -12.49 9.70 -17.21
C ASN A 73 -10.97 9.44 -17.18
N CYS A 74 -10.40 9.21 -16.01
CA CYS A 74 -8.97 8.98 -15.86
C CYS A 74 -8.59 7.60 -16.40
N CYS A 75 -7.76 7.55 -17.44
CA CYS A 75 -7.29 6.28 -17.99
C CYS A 75 -6.47 5.48 -16.99
N PHE A 76 -5.69 6.15 -16.14
CA PHE A 76 -4.92 5.48 -15.08
C PHE A 76 -5.82 4.69 -14.15
N LEU A 77 -6.88 5.32 -13.62
CA LEU A 77 -7.78 4.64 -12.69
C LEU A 77 -8.51 3.47 -13.35
N LYS A 78 -8.92 3.62 -14.61
CA LYS A 78 -9.59 2.55 -15.36
C LYS A 78 -8.65 1.36 -15.59
N GLU A 79 -7.43 1.62 -16.03
CA GLU A 79 -6.45 0.55 -16.28
C GLU A 79 -6.01 -0.13 -14.99
N TYR A 80 -5.81 0.64 -13.93
CA TYR A 80 -5.43 0.09 -12.63
C TYR A 80 -6.54 -0.78 -12.06
N TYR A 81 -7.80 -0.35 -12.16
CA TYR A 81 -8.94 -1.18 -11.77
C TYR A 81 -8.98 -2.48 -12.57
N ALA A 82 -8.74 -2.42 -13.87
CA ALA A 82 -8.67 -3.62 -14.71
C ALA A 82 -7.53 -4.55 -14.26
N GLN A 83 -6.39 -3.99 -13.90
CA GLN A 83 -5.27 -4.79 -13.36
C GLN A 83 -5.66 -5.49 -12.07
N LEU A 84 -6.26 -4.79 -11.11
CA LEU A 84 -6.69 -5.39 -9.85
C LEU A 84 -7.78 -6.45 -10.07
N SER A 85 -8.70 -6.20 -11.01
CA SER A 85 -9.80 -7.13 -11.30
C SER A 85 -9.33 -8.47 -11.86
N ARG A 86 -8.11 -8.53 -12.40
CA ARG A 86 -7.51 -9.79 -12.85
C ARG A 86 -6.93 -10.62 -11.71
N LEU A 87 -6.81 -10.05 -10.51
CA LEU A 87 -6.31 -10.74 -9.33
C LEU A 87 -7.46 -11.46 -8.62
N ASN A 88 -7.11 -12.56 -7.94
CA ASN A 88 -8.03 -13.18 -6.99
C ASN A 88 -7.84 -12.50 -5.65
N PHE A 89 -8.82 -11.68 -5.23
CA PHE A 89 -8.72 -10.89 -4.00
C PHE A 89 -8.43 -11.78 -2.79
N ASP A 90 -9.21 -12.85 -2.61
CA ASP A 90 -9.07 -13.71 -1.43
C ASP A 90 -7.69 -14.38 -1.37
N GLU A 91 -7.18 -14.83 -2.51
CA GLU A 91 -5.84 -15.43 -2.57
C GLU A 91 -4.75 -14.43 -2.22
N VAL A 92 -4.85 -13.20 -2.72
CA VAL A 92 -3.87 -12.14 -2.41
C VAL A 92 -3.88 -11.85 -0.91
N ILE A 93 -5.05 -11.65 -0.33
CA ILE A 93 -5.17 -11.33 1.10
C ILE A 93 -4.67 -12.49 1.97
N LEU A 94 -5.08 -13.72 1.67
CA LEU A 94 -4.62 -14.89 2.42
C LEU A 94 -3.11 -15.09 2.33
N SER A 95 -2.55 -14.95 1.14
CA SER A 95 -1.11 -15.07 0.91
C SER A 95 -0.32 -14.06 1.74
N TRP A 96 -0.77 -12.81 1.78
CA TRP A 96 -0.11 -11.77 2.57
C TRP A 96 -0.31 -11.98 4.06
N ASN A 97 -1.50 -12.40 4.51
CA ASN A 97 -1.73 -12.71 5.92
C ASN A 97 -0.80 -13.85 6.40
N ASP A 98 -0.61 -14.88 5.60
CA ASP A 98 0.32 -15.97 5.90
C ASP A 98 1.77 -15.48 5.98
N PHE A 99 2.17 -14.65 5.03
CA PHE A 99 3.50 -14.05 5.03
C PHE A 99 3.74 -13.21 6.28
N ILE A 100 2.76 -12.40 6.66
CA ILE A 100 2.85 -11.52 7.83
C ILE A 100 2.94 -12.33 9.12
N GLU A 101 2.19 -13.43 9.22
CA GLU A 101 2.29 -14.33 10.37
C GLU A 101 3.69 -14.91 10.49
N LYS A 102 4.27 -15.37 9.40
CA LYS A 102 5.64 -15.86 9.37
C LYS A 102 6.65 -14.77 9.74
N LEU A 103 6.45 -13.58 9.22
CA LEU A 103 7.30 -12.43 9.53
C LEU A 103 7.22 -12.06 11.02
N SER A 104 6.03 -12.06 11.59
CA SER A 104 5.82 -11.81 13.03
C SER A 104 6.57 -12.86 13.87
N ASN A 105 6.48 -14.12 13.50
CA ASN A 105 7.15 -15.20 14.22
C ASN A 105 8.68 -15.09 14.12
N LEU A 106 9.19 -14.75 12.94
CA LEU A 106 10.63 -14.61 12.73
C LEU A 106 11.25 -13.41 13.44
N THR A 107 10.50 -12.31 13.52
CA THR A 107 10.99 -11.06 14.10
C THR A 107 10.62 -10.87 15.55
N SER A 108 9.70 -11.69 16.07
CA SER A 108 9.07 -11.51 17.38
C SER A 108 8.34 -10.16 17.50
N ILE A 109 7.93 -9.57 16.39
CA ILE A 109 7.14 -8.33 16.34
C ILE A 109 5.70 -8.70 16.03
N PHE A 110 4.77 -8.32 16.91
CA PHE A 110 3.35 -8.54 16.68
C PHE A 110 2.82 -7.52 15.70
N ILE A 111 2.27 -7.99 14.57
CA ILE A 111 1.70 -7.13 13.54
C ILE A 111 0.19 -7.40 13.46
N ASP A 112 -0.61 -6.35 13.65
CA ASP A 112 -2.07 -6.45 13.61
C ASP A 112 -2.72 -5.56 12.54
N GLU A 113 -1.91 -4.78 11.84
CA GLU A 113 -2.41 -3.88 10.78
C GLU A 113 -1.43 -3.84 9.62
N VAL A 114 -1.96 -3.99 8.41
CA VAL A 114 -1.22 -3.75 7.17
C VAL A 114 -1.61 -2.38 6.64
N VAL A 115 -0.62 -1.57 6.32
CA VAL A 115 -0.84 -0.21 5.81
C VAL A 115 -0.30 -0.11 4.40
N LEU A 116 -1.16 0.04 3.42
CA LEU A 116 -0.76 0.26 2.04
C LEU A 116 -0.28 1.71 1.89
N LEU A 117 0.83 1.90 1.18
CA LEU A 117 1.44 3.22 0.99
C LEU A 117 1.34 3.66 -0.45
N VAL A 118 0.85 4.88 -0.65
CA VAL A 118 0.83 5.57 -1.94
C VAL A 118 1.57 6.90 -1.84
N TYR A 119 1.89 7.51 -2.98
CA TYR A 119 2.58 8.82 -2.96
C TYR A 119 1.63 9.98 -2.67
N GLU A 120 0.40 9.90 -3.17
CA GLU A 120 -0.53 11.01 -3.16
C GLU A 120 -1.22 11.16 -1.80
N LYS A 121 -1.48 12.41 -1.42
CA LYS A 121 -2.27 12.74 -0.24
C LYS A 121 -3.73 12.29 -0.41
N PRO A 122 -4.48 12.14 0.71
CA PRO A 122 -5.87 11.70 0.65
C PRO A 122 -6.80 12.57 -0.19
N ASP A 123 -6.47 13.84 -0.38
CA ASP A 123 -7.28 14.78 -1.16
C ASP A 123 -7.07 14.67 -2.67
N ASN A 124 -6.12 13.86 -3.13
CA ASN A 124 -5.88 13.63 -4.55
C ASN A 124 -6.62 12.37 -5.02
N PRO A 125 -7.70 12.49 -5.80
CA PRO A 125 -8.46 11.33 -6.25
C PRO A 125 -7.78 10.54 -7.37
N CYS A 126 -6.77 11.10 -8.04
CA CYS A 126 -6.03 10.43 -9.11
C CYS A 126 -4.85 9.65 -8.52
N SER A 127 -5.14 8.62 -7.78
CA SER A 127 -4.19 7.84 -7.02
C SER A 127 -4.65 6.39 -6.96
N GLU A 128 -3.73 5.47 -6.77
CA GLU A 128 -4.02 4.06 -6.49
C GLU A 128 -4.99 3.93 -5.31
N ARG A 129 -4.95 4.87 -4.37
CA ARG A 129 -5.85 4.88 -3.21
C ARG A 129 -7.32 4.77 -3.62
N THR A 130 -7.76 5.56 -4.59
CA THR A 130 -9.16 5.59 -5.04
C THR A 130 -9.59 4.20 -5.54
N THR A 131 -8.78 3.60 -6.38
CA THR A 131 -9.07 2.30 -6.98
C THR A 131 -8.97 1.18 -5.96
N LEU A 132 -7.95 1.21 -5.10
CA LEU A 132 -7.77 0.20 -4.05
C LEU A 132 -8.95 0.21 -3.08
N LYS A 133 -9.41 1.37 -2.65
CA LYS A 133 -10.58 1.47 -1.76
C LYS A 133 -11.82 0.89 -2.40
N LYS A 134 -12.06 1.19 -3.69
CA LYS A 134 -13.19 0.65 -4.43
C LYS A 134 -13.11 -0.87 -4.53
N TRP A 135 -11.98 -1.40 -4.93
CA TRP A 135 -11.78 -2.83 -5.12
C TRP A 135 -11.91 -3.60 -3.80
N PHE A 136 -11.32 -3.11 -2.73
CA PHE A 136 -11.46 -3.71 -1.39
C PHE A 136 -12.92 -3.70 -0.94
N SER A 137 -13.62 -2.58 -1.13
CA SER A 137 -15.04 -2.46 -0.75
C SER A 137 -15.92 -3.46 -1.49
N GLU A 138 -15.64 -3.70 -2.77
CA GLU A 138 -16.36 -4.68 -3.58
C GLU A 138 -16.18 -6.12 -3.07
N HIS A 139 -15.10 -6.35 -2.30
CA HIS A 139 -14.81 -7.65 -1.69
C HIS A 139 -15.08 -7.68 -0.18
N GLY A 140 -15.82 -6.70 0.33
CA GLY A 140 -16.30 -6.71 1.70
C GLY A 140 -15.34 -6.16 2.74
N ILE A 141 -14.23 -5.56 2.33
CA ILE A 141 -13.27 -4.92 3.24
C ILE A 141 -13.26 -3.42 3.01
N GLU A 142 -13.58 -2.64 4.06
CA GLU A 142 -13.45 -1.19 3.99
C GLU A 142 -11.99 -0.79 4.26
N LEU A 143 -11.32 -0.30 3.22
CA LEU A 143 -9.93 0.15 3.31
C LEU A 143 -9.92 1.62 3.78
N GLN A 144 -9.74 1.82 5.08
CA GLN A 144 -9.78 3.16 5.68
C GLN A 144 -8.41 3.82 5.65
N GLU A 145 -8.40 5.16 5.69
CA GLU A 145 -7.15 5.90 5.91
C GLU A 145 -6.58 5.52 7.28
N MET A 146 -5.26 5.33 7.34
CA MET A 146 -4.60 5.03 8.59
C MET A 146 -4.80 6.21 9.57
N GLU A 147 -5.17 5.88 10.81
CA GLU A 147 -5.28 6.88 11.86
C GLU A 147 -3.89 7.41 12.24
N VAL A 148 -3.72 8.72 12.18
CA VAL A 148 -2.44 9.37 12.50
C VAL A 148 -2.53 10.04 13.86
N ARG A 149 -1.66 9.63 14.76
CA ARG A 149 -1.51 10.24 16.10
C ARG A 149 -0.16 10.92 16.18
N LYS A 150 -0.21 12.24 16.14
CA LYS A 150 0.99 13.08 16.22
C LYS A 150 1.43 13.29 17.67
#